data_123f13c729daf6a88c850c8e05d3c66d
#
_entry.id   123f13c729daf6a88c850c8e05d3c66d
#
_cell.length_a   1.000
_cell.length_b   1.000
_cell.length_c   1.000
_cell.angle_alpha   90.00
_cell.angle_beta   90.00
_cell.angle_gamma   90.00
#
_symmetry.space_group_name_H-M   'P 1'
#
loop_
_entity.id
_entity.type
_entity.pdbx_description
1 polymer ?
#
loop_
_entity_poly.entity_id
_entity_poly.type
_entity_poly.pdbx_seq_one_letter_code
_entity_poly.pdbx_strand_id
1 'polypeptide(L)'
;MQFGVTMFVTDYSIGAAEFAVAVEERGFDALFVPDHTHIPAARTSSFAGGGDLPPDYIRNLDMFATLTAAAAVTTRIRLGAGICLVVERDPIVTAKQVASLDHLSGGRVDFGIGGGWNREEMENHGTPWHRRWKIVRERIEAMKAIWTAEEASYEGEFVNFERIWSWPKPVQKPHPPIYVGGDAPGTFKRVLRYGDGWIPSLGGAHDSDALKLERFSELAALARAEGRAPFPITTNATPRDHAAIETLEAAGVTRCLFGLKSAPADEVLPRLDKLAKFLKL
;
A
#
# COMPACT_ATOMS: atom_id res chain seq x y z
N MET A 1 -6.52 -16.13 8.39
CA MET A 1 -6.77 -14.86 7.67
C MET A 1 -6.48 -13.68 8.58
N GLN A 2 -5.78 -12.64 8.10
CA GLN A 2 -5.61 -11.36 8.81
C GLN A 2 -6.66 -10.36 8.34
N PHE A 3 -7.07 -9.44 9.22
CA PHE A 3 -8.05 -8.41 8.92
C PHE A 3 -7.49 -7.02 9.21
N GLY A 4 -7.65 -6.12 8.26
CA GLY A 4 -7.25 -4.73 8.43
C GLY A 4 -8.26 -3.76 7.85
N VAL A 5 -8.00 -2.49 8.05
CA VAL A 5 -8.81 -1.40 7.50
C VAL A 5 -7.97 -0.47 6.65
N THR A 6 -8.62 0.19 5.69
CA THR A 6 -8.02 1.27 4.91
C THR A 6 -8.95 2.49 4.91
N MET A 7 -8.37 3.67 5.06
CA MET A 7 -9.09 4.94 5.02
C MET A 7 -8.14 6.08 4.63
N PHE A 8 -8.63 7.03 3.86
CA PHE A 8 -7.99 8.33 3.77
C PHE A 8 -8.17 9.08 5.09
N VAL A 9 -7.09 9.40 5.77
CA VAL A 9 -7.11 10.31 6.91
C VAL A 9 -7.01 11.73 6.38
N THR A 10 -8.00 12.55 6.69
CA THR A 10 -8.18 13.90 6.14
C THR A 10 -8.20 14.95 7.24
N ASP A 11 -8.18 16.23 6.85
CA ASP A 11 -8.31 17.37 7.74
C ASP A 11 -9.70 17.52 8.40
N TYR A 12 -10.68 16.71 7.97
CA TYR A 12 -12.04 16.67 8.54
C TYR A 12 -12.40 15.30 9.16
N SER A 13 -11.51 14.32 9.06
CA SER A 13 -11.76 12.98 9.60
C SER A 13 -11.29 12.85 11.07
N ILE A 14 -11.55 11.67 11.66
CA ILE A 14 -10.86 11.22 12.88
C ILE A 14 -9.34 11.40 12.72
N GLY A 15 -8.66 11.85 13.76
CA GLY A 15 -7.21 12.07 13.72
C GLY A 15 -6.42 10.76 13.57
N ALA A 16 -5.26 10.82 12.92
CA ALA A 16 -4.43 9.65 12.59
C ALA A 16 -4.09 8.78 13.82
N ALA A 17 -3.67 9.39 14.92
CA ALA A 17 -3.31 8.70 16.15
C ALA A 17 -4.53 8.03 16.80
N GLU A 18 -5.63 8.76 16.94
CA GLU A 18 -6.87 8.23 17.51
C GLU A 18 -7.43 7.07 16.68
N PHE A 19 -7.41 7.21 15.36
CA PHE A 19 -7.85 6.16 14.44
C PHE A 19 -7.00 4.90 14.59
N ALA A 20 -5.68 5.03 14.65
CA ALA A 20 -4.78 3.89 14.79
C ALA A 20 -4.98 3.14 16.12
N VAL A 21 -5.14 3.86 17.23
CA VAL A 21 -5.49 3.27 18.53
C VAL A 21 -6.83 2.55 18.46
N ALA A 22 -7.85 3.19 17.88
CA ALA A 22 -9.17 2.60 17.76
C ALA A 22 -9.19 1.31 16.91
N VAL A 23 -8.34 1.23 15.88
CA VAL A 23 -8.13 0.04 15.04
C VAL A 23 -7.46 -1.07 15.86
N GLU A 24 -6.38 -0.74 16.58
CA GLU A 24 -5.62 -1.71 17.38
C GLU A 24 -6.45 -2.29 18.54
N GLU A 25 -7.19 -1.46 19.26
CA GLU A 25 -8.03 -1.86 20.37
C GLU A 25 -9.16 -2.81 19.99
N ARG A 26 -9.67 -2.70 18.75
CA ARG A 26 -10.72 -3.55 18.20
C ARG A 26 -10.22 -4.86 17.59
N GLY A 27 -8.95 -5.18 17.77
CA GLY A 27 -8.40 -6.48 17.37
C GLY A 27 -7.97 -6.58 15.90
N PHE A 28 -8.04 -5.51 15.09
CA PHE A 28 -7.53 -5.55 13.73
C PHE A 28 -6.02 -5.79 13.67
N ASP A 29 -5.56 -6.42 12.59
CA ASP A 29 -4.15 -6.75 12.37
C ASP A 29 -3.38 -5.65 11.64
N ALA A 30 -4.06 -4.76 10.91
CA ALA A 30 -3.41 -3.78 10.06
C ALA A 30 -4.24 -2.52 9.81
N LEU A 31 -3.54 -1.41 9.67
CA LEU A 31 -4.04 -0.14 9.15
C LEU A 31 -3.27 0.23 7.89
N PHE A 32 -3.98 0.46 6.79
CA PHE A 32 -3.40 0.94 5.53
C PHE A 32 -3.94 2.33 5.19
N VAL A 33 -3.08 3.19 4.68
CA VAL A 33 -3.47 4.52 4.21
C VAL A 33 -3.06 4.72 2.75
N PRO A 34 -3.93 5.32 1.92
CA PRO A 34 -3.61 5.69 0.55
C PRO A 34 -2.62 6.86 0.48
N ASP A 35 -2.09 7.12 -0.71
CA ASP A 35 -1.13 8.19 -0.98
C ASP A 35 -1.59 9.02 -2.18
N HIS A 36 -1.74 10.32 -1.98
CA HIS A 36 -1.80 11.35 -3.00
C HIS A 36 -1.15 12.61 -2.46
N THR A 37 -0.28 13.24 -3.24
CA THR A 37 0.36 14.49 -2.85
C THR A 37 -0.55 15.70 -3.12
N HIS A 38 -1.31 15.61 -4.19
CA HIS A 38 -2.31 16.59 -4.62
C HIS A 38 -3.18 15.99 -5.72
N ILE A 39 -4.30 16.60 -6.00
CA ILE A 39 -5.11 16.26 -7.18
C ILE A 39 -5.16 17.48 -8.09
N PRO A 40 -4.66 17.40 -9.34
CA PRO A 40 -4.77 18.49 -10.30
C PRO A 40 -6.24 18.87 -10.57
N ALA A 41 -6.56 20.15 -10.41
CA ALA A 41 -7.93 20.64 -10.58
C ALA A 41 -8.43 20.49 -12.03
N ALA A 42 -7.52 20.57 -13.00
CA ALA A 42 -7.82 20.45 -14.45
C ALA A 42 -7.49 19.04 -15.00
N ARG A 43 -7.53 17.99 -14.16
CA ARG A 43 -7.25 16.61 -14.61
C ARG A 43 -8.26 16.13 -15.64
N THR A 44 -7.78 15.32 -16.59
CA THR A 44 -8.58 14.56 -17.54
C THR A 44 -8.58 13.06 -17.24
N SER A 45 -7.65 12.61 -16.41
CA SER A 45 -7.60 11.22 -15.93
C SER A 45 -8.86 10.86 -15.18
N SER A 46 -9.53 9.80 -15.62
CA SER A 46 -10.76 9.30 -15.02
C SER A 46 -10.50 8.66 -13.67
N PHE A 47 -11.36 8.91 -12.69
CA PHE A 47 -11.33 8.21 -11.42
C PHE A 47 -11.69 6.73 -11.61
N ALA A 48 -10.87 5.83 -11.11
CA ALA A 48 -11.04 4.39 -11.30
C ALA A 48 -12.34 3.84 -10.67
N GLY A 49 -12.87 4.51 -9.64
CA GLY A 49 -14.16 4.16 -9.01
C GLY A 49 -15.39 4.62 -9.81
N GLY A 50 -15.21 5.37 -10.89
CA GLY A 50 -16.27 5.99 -11.69
C GLY A 50 -16.92 7.20 -11.01
N GLY A 51 -17.58 8.05 -11.79
CA GLY A 51 -18.25 9.25 -11.29
C GLY A 51 -17.30 10.35 -10.80
N ASP A 52 -17.80 11.19 -9.87
CA ASP A 52 -17.05 12.28 -9.29
C ASP A 52 -15.97 11.76 -8.31
N LEU A 53 -14.84 12.47 -8.28
CA LEU A 53 -13.78 12.16 -7.34
C LEU A 53 -14.23 12.46 -5.90
N PRO A 54 -14.16 11.49 -4.99
CA PRO A 54 -14.47 11.75 -3.59
C PRO A 54 -13.56 12.83 -2.97
N PRO A 55 -14.09 13.69 -2.09
CA PRO A 55 -13.32 14.82 -1.52
C PRO A 55 -12.13 14.39 -0.67
N ASP A 56 -12.12 13.18 -0.14
CA ASP A 56 -11.02 12.61 0.63
C ASP A 56 -9.73 12.43 -0.18
N TYR A 57 -9.81 12.27 -1.51
CA TYR A 57 -8.64 12.27 -2.39
C TYR A 57 -7.89 13.60 -2.42
N ILE A 58 -8.63 14.71 -2.29
CA ILE A 58 -8.07 16.08 -2.36
C ILE A 58 -7.54 16.53 -0.99
N ARG A 59 -8.07 15.94 0.09
CA ARG A 59 -7.90 16.44 1.46
C ARG A 59 -7.15 15.47 2.39
N ASN A 60 -6.58 14.40 1.84
CA ASN A 60 -5.81 13.43 2.64
C ASN A 60 -4.53 14.06 3.20
N LEU A 61 -4.16 13.63 4.39
CA LEU A 61 -2.88 13.94 4.99
C LEU A 61 -1.76 13.14 4.29
N ASP A 62 -0.53 13.64 4.37
CA ASP A 62 0.64 12.88 3.88
C ASP A 62 0.69 11.50 4.52
N MET A 63 0.92 10.49 3.69
CA MET A 63 0.93 9.09 4.08
C MET A 63 1.97 8.78 5.14
N PHE A 64 3.21 9.27 5.00
CA PHE A 64 4.28 9.01 5.97
C PHE A 64 4.03 9.72 7.30
N ALA A 65 3.52 10.95 7.28
CA ALA A 65 3.12 11.66 8.48
C ALA A 65 2.01 10.90 9.23
N THR A 66 1.00 10.43 8.51
CA THR A 66 -0.12 9.65 9.06
C THR A 66 0.36 8.33 9.68
N LEU A 67 1.18 7.56 8.96
CA LEU A 67 1.71 6.29 9.46
C LEU A 67 2.69 6.49 10.64
N THR A 68 3.44 7.59 10.66
CA THR A 68 4.32 7.92 11.79
C THR A 68 3.52 8.25 13.04
N ALA A 69 2.44 9.03 12.92
CA ALA A 69 1.54 9.28 14.04
C ALA A 69 0.91 7.98 14.58
N ALA A 70 0.49 7.07 13.69
CA ALA A 70 -0.01 5.75 14.05
C ALA A 70 1.06 4.88 14.74
N ALA A 71 2.30 4.88 14.24
CA ALA A 71 3.41 4.11 14.81
C ALA A 71 3.72 4.50 16.26
N ALA A 72 3.62 5.80 16.57
CA ALA A 72 3.93 6.34 17.89
C ALA A 72 2.95 5.91 19.00
N VAL A 73 1.73 5.53 18.64
CA VAL A 73 0.64 5.25 19.60
C VAL A 73 0.14 3.79 19.56
N THR A 74 0.71 2.96 18.70
CA THR A 74 0.34 1.54 18.56
C THR A 74 1.55 0.64 18.75
N THR A 75 1.31 -0.62 19.09
CA THR A 75 2.38 -1.58 19.41
C THR A 75 2.31 -2.86 18.59
N ARG A 76 1.15 -3.18 18.01
CA ARG A 76 0.86 -4.49 17.40
C ARG A 76 0.48 -4.40 15.93
N ILE A 77 -0.41 -3.49 15.55
CA ILE A 77 -0.93 -3.45 14.18
C ILE A 77 0.17 -3.14 13.17
N ARG A 78 0.09 -3.79 12.02
CA ARG A 78 0.94 -3.46 10.88
C ARG A 78 0.48 -2.16 10.23
N LEU A 79 1.44 -1.39 9.75
CA LEU A 79 1.24 -0.06 9.19
C LEU A 79 1.59 -0.09 7.71
N GLY A 80 0.57 0.03 6.87
CA GLY A 80 0.70 -0.19 5.44
C GLY A 80 0.49 1.05 4.58
N ALA A 81 1.30 1.18 3.53
CA ALA A 81 0.98 2.02 2.41
C ALA A 81 -0.01 1.29 1.49
N GLY A 82 -1.16 1.87 1.23
CA GLY A 82 -2.18 1.24 0.40
C GLY A 82 -2.69 2.09 -0.76
N ILE A 83 -1.80 2.54 -1.67
CA ILE A 83 -0.38 2.27 -1.95
C ILE A 83 0.43 3.58 -2.02
N CYS A 84 1.75 3.50 -1.78
CA CYS A 84 2.67 4.63 -1.99
C CYS A 84 2.88 4.88 -3.49
N LEU A 85 2.74 6.13 -3.92
CA LEU A 85 3.01 6.57 -5.28
C LEU A 85 4.51 6.86 -5.47
N VAL A 86 5.33 5.82 -5.50
CA VAL A 86 6.79 5.96 -5.61
C VAL A 86 7.24 6.70 -6.87
N VAL A 87 6.37 6.82 -7.87
CA VAL A 87 6.63 7.62 -9.10
C VAL A 87 6.67 9.12 -8.86
N GLU A 88 6.16 9.58 -7.72
CA GLU A 88 6.04 10.99 -7.34
C GLU A 88 7.05 11.41 -6.26
N ARG A 89 7.88 10.46 -5.80
CA ARG A 89 8.75 10.65 -4.63
C ARG A 89 10.21 10.41 -4.97
N ASP A 90 11.11 11.23 -4.44
CA ASP A 90 12.55 10.97 -4.54
C ASP A 90 12.91 9.65 -3.85
N PRO A 91 13.66 8.74 -4.50
CA PRO A 91 13.96 7.41 -3.96
C PRO A 91 14.86 7.42 -2.73
N ILE A 92 15.79 8.38 -2.60
CA ILE A 92 16.67 8.48 -1.43
C ILE A 92 15.89 8.95 -0.22
N VAL A 93 15.05 9.99 -0.41
CA VAL A 93 14.17 10.50 0.65
C VAL A 93 13.17 9.43 1.06
N THR A 94 12.54 8.74 0.11
CA THR A 94 11.57 7.69 0.39
C THR A 94 12.19 6.50 1.12
N ALA A 95 13.39 6.08 0.71
CA ALA A 95 14.15 5.04 1.42
C ALA A 95 14.41 5.42 2.89
N LYS A 96 14.76 6.69 3.14
CA LYS A 96 14.95 7.22 4.50
C LYS A 96 13.65 7.22 5.30
N GLN A 97 12.54 7.66 4.70
CA GLN A 97 11.23 7.71 5.36
C GLN A 97 10.76 6.31 5.75
N VAL A 98 10.84 5.34 4.84
CA VAL A 98 10.45 3.94 5.10
C VAL A 98 11.31 3.33 6.20
N ALA A 99 12.64 3.50 6.16
CA ALA A 99 13.53 2.97 7.18
C ALA A 99 13.27 3.60 8.56
N SER A 100 13.02 4.91 8.59
CA SER A 100 12.69 5.62 9.85
C SER A 100 11.36 5.16 10.43
N LEU A 101 10.32 5.03 9.59
CA LEU A 101 9.03 4.52 10.00
C LEU A 101 9.12 3.07 10.51
N ASP A 102 9.95 2.25 9.85
CA ASP A 102 10.17 0.86 10.27
C ASP A 102 10.83 0.80 11.66
N HIS A 103 11.78 1.69 11.96
CA HIS A 103 12.36 1.83 13.31
C HIS A 103 11.32 2.30 14.33
N LEU A 104 10.59 3.38 14.03
CA LEU A 104 9.59 3.95 14.94
C LEU A 104 8.46 2.98 15.26
N SER A 105 8.12 2.13 14.31
CA SER A 105 7.10 1.09 14.48
C SER A 105 7.63 -0.23 15.07
N GLY A 106 8.95 -0.39 15.24
CA GLY A 106 9.53 -1.66 15.67
C GLY A 106 9.38 -2.79 14.64
N GLY A 107 9.48 -2.48 13.35
CA GLY A 107 9.42 -3.47 12.26
C GLY A 107 8.01 -3.85 11.81
N ARG A 108 7.04 -2.93 11.89
CA ARG A 108 5.63 -3.19 11.54
C ARG A 108 5.21 -2.61 10.18
N VAL A 109 6.15 -2.13 9.37
CA VAL A 109 5.82 -1.51 8.06
C VAL A 109 5.53 -2.57 7.00
N ASP A 110 4.45 -2.37 6.22
CA ASP A 110 4.14 -3.04 4.96
C ASP A 110 4.17 -1.99 3.84
N PHE A 111 5.14 -2.07 2.95
CA PHE A 111 5.35 -1.06 1.93
C PHE A 111 4.62 -1.41 0.63
N GLY A 112 3.35 -1.06 0.54
CA GLY A 112 2.58 -1.17 -0.71
C GLY A 112 2.97 -0.07 -1.69
N ILE A 113 3.19 -0.43 -2.95
CA ILE A 113 3.67 0.47 -4.01
C ILE A 113 2.83 0.36 -5.28
N GLY A 114 2.75 1.43 -6.04
CA GLY A 114 2.05 1.43 -7.32
C GLY A 114 2.53 2.48 -8.30
N GLY A 115 2.01 2.40 -9.52
CA GLY A 115 2.33 3.33 -10.61
C GLY A 115 1.34 4.49 -10.74
N GLY A 116 0.36 4.59 -9.83
CA GLY A 116 -0.65 5.66 -9.89
C GLY A 116 -1.63 5.52 -11.05
N TRP A 117 -2.76 6.22 -10.94
CA TRP A 117 -3.81 6.30 -11.96
C TRP A 117 -3.96 7.73 -12.53
N ASN A 118 -3.59 8.76 -11.73
CA ASN A 118 -3.70 10.15 -12.10
C ASN A 118 -2.44 10.60 -12.85
N ARG A 119 -2.58 10.70 -14.16
CA ARG A 119 -1.47 11.07 -15.04
C ARG A 119 -0.95 12.47 -14.75
N GLU A 120 -1.86 13.42 -14.58
CA GLU A 120 -1.53 14.82 -14.39
C GLU A 120 -0.81 15.07 -13.05
N GLU A 121 -1.18 14.34 -11.98
CA GLU A 121 -0.48 14.37 -10.70
C GLU A 121 0.98 13.91 -10.88
N MET A 122 1.15 12.77 -11.52
CA MET A 122 2.47 12.20 -11.80
C MET A 122 3.34 13.13 -12.65
N GLU A 123 2.76 13.71 -13.71
CA GLU A 123 3.48 14.63 -14.61
C GLU A 123 3.88 15.94 -13.90
N ASN A 124 3.12 16.41 -12.91
CA ASN A 124 3.50 17.54 -12.06
C ASN A 124 4.76 17.24 -11.23
N HIS A 125 5.01 15.98 -10.90
CA HIS A 125 6.25 15.52 -10.26
C HIS A 125 7.39 15.21 -11.25
N GLY A 126 7.22 15.57 -12.53
CA GLY A 126 8.22 15.35 -13.57
C GLY A 126 8.34 13.90 -14.05
N THR A 127 7.41 13.02 -13.69
CA THR A 127 7.42 11.63 -14.12
C THR A 127 6.58 11.44 -15.38
N PRO A 128 7.19 11.08 -16.54
CA PRO A 128 6.45 10.82 -17.76
C PRO A 128 5.57 9.57 -17.62
N TRP A 129 4.28 9.70 -17.90
CA TRP A 129 3.31 8.61 -17.76
C TRP A 129 3.72 7.28 -18.41
N HIS A 130 4.22 7.32 -19.65
CA HIS A 130 4.59 6.12 -20.40
C HIS A 130 5.87 5.44 -19.85
N ARG A 131 6.66 6.12 -19.01
CA ARG A 131 7.89 5.60 -18.39
C ARG A 131 7.67 5.15 -16.94
N ARG A 132 6.49 5.39 -16.36
CA ARG A 132 6.23 5.21 -14.93
C ARG A 132 6.65 3.86 -14.36
N TRP A 133 6.39 2.76 -15.07
CA TRP A 133 6.75 1.45 -14.56
C TRP A 133 8.25 1.15 -14.60
N LYS A 134 8.99 1.77 -15.50
CA LYS A 134 10.45 1.70 -15.48
C LYS A 134 11.00 2.54 -14.32
N ILE A 135 10.43 3.71 -14.08
CA ILE A 135 10.79 4.59 -12.95
C ILE A 135 10.47 3.90 -11.62
N VAL A 136 9.28 3.30 -11.46
CA VAL A 136 8.96 2.49 -10.26
C VAL A 136 10.04 1.45 -10.02
N ARG A 137 10.38 0.68 -11.04
CA ARG A 137 11.39 -0.38 -10.91
C ARG A 137 12.72 0.17 -10.43
N GLU A 138 13.27 1.19 -11.09
CA GLU A 138 14.57 1.75 -10.74
C GLU A 138 14.58 2.36 -9.34
N ARG A 139 13.50 3.07 -8.96
CA ARG A 139 13.35 3.60 -7.59
C ARG A 139 13.31 2.50 -6.55
N ILE A 140 12.58 1.41 -6.79
CA ILE A 140 12.54 0.27 -5.85
C ILE A 140 13.88 -0.45 -5.78
N GLU A 141 14.54 -0.72 -6.90
CA GLU A 141 15.86 -1.35 -6.94
C GLU A 141 16.89 -0.48 -6.20
N ALA A 142 16.88 0.85 -6.41
CA ALA A 142 17.72 1.80 -5.70
C ALA A 142 17.44 1.84 -4.18
N MET A 143 16.17 1.87 -3.77
CA MET A 143 15.80 1.81 -2.34
C MET A 143 16.24 0.49 -1.70
N LYS A 144 16.11 -0.64 -2.39
CA LYS A 144 16.63 -1.93 -1.89
C LYS A 144 18.14 -1.88 -1.69
N ALA A 145 18.90 -1.29 -2.62
CA ALA A 145 20.35 -1.09 -2.46
C ALA A 145 20.64 -0.23 -1.22
N ILE A 146 19.92 0.88 -1.03
CA ILE A 146 20.05 1.75 0.14
C ILE A 146 19.78 1.01 1.45
N TRP A 147 18.77 0.15 1.50
CA TRP A 147 18.38 -0.58 2.71
C TRP A 147 19.34 -1.71 3.07
N THR A 148 19.97 -2.34 2.08
CA THR A 148 20.74 -3.59 2.28
C THR A 148 22.25 -3.40 2.29
N ALA A 149 22.80 -2.47 1.50
CA ALA A 149 24.23 -2.22 1.46
C ALA A 149 24.66 -1.22 2.54
N GLU A 150 25.83 -1.41 3.15
CA GLU A 150 26.40 -0.44 4.07
C GLU A 150 26.63 0.90 3.36
N GLU A 151 27.27 0.85 2.21
CA GLU A 151 27.48 1.94 1.28
C GLU A 151 26.79 1.59 -0.04
N ALA A 152 25.81 2.38 -0.42
CA ALA A 152 24.94 2.10 -1.57
C ALA A 152 25.30 2.96 -2.79
N SER A 153 25.23 2.34 -3.96
CA SER A 153 25.26 3.01 -5.26
C SER A 153 24.16 2.43 -6.13
N TYR A 154 23.67 3.21 -7.07
CA TYR A 154 22.73 2.75 -8.07
C TYR A 154 22.97 3.50 -9.39
N GLU A 155 22.98 2.77 -10.50
CA GLU A 155 23.13 3.31 -11.85
C GLU A 155 21.96 2.83 -12.72
N GLY A 156 21.08 3.75 -13.11
CA GLY A 156 19.92 3.51 -13.97
C GLY A 156 19.70 4.65 -14.96
N GLU A 157 18.62 4.58 -15.72
CA GLU A 157 18.23 5.66 -16.63
C GLU A 157 17.62 6.85 -15.89
N PHE A 158 16.90 6.59 -14.80
CA PHE A 158 16.14 7.61 -14.05
C PHE A 158 16.65 7.84 -12.64
N VAL A 159 17.42 6.91 -12.10
CA VAL A 159 18.00 7.02 -10.74
C VAL A 159 19.49 6.75 -10.83
N ASN A 160 20.29 7.72 -10.37
CA ASN A 160 21.74 7.60 -10.33
C ASN A 160 22.27 8.24 -9.07
N PHE A 161 23.09 7.51 -8.31
CA PHE A 161 23.88 8.05 -7.22
C PHE A 161 25.07 7.15 -6.92
N GLU A 162 26.15 7.74 -6.50
CA GLU A 162 27.37 7.04 -6.11
C GLU A 162 27.56 7.10 -4.60
N ARG A 163 28.00 5.97 -4.04
CA ARG A 163 28.54 5.77 -2.69
C ARG A 163 27.94 6.65 -1.59
N ILE A 164 26.71 6.33 -1.19
CA ILE A 164 26.04 7.02 -0.09
C ILE A 164 25.90 6.13 1.15
N TRP A 165 26.03 6.73 2.33
CA TRP A 165 25.56 6.15 3.57
C TRP A 165 24.18 6.68 3.90
N SER A 166 23.22 5.77 4.05
CA SER A 166 21.89 6.11 4.50
C SER A 166 21.50 5.20 5.67
N TRP A 167 21.57 5.74 6.87
CA TRP A 167 21.23 5.08 8.12
C TRP A 167 20.08 5.84 8.83
N PRO A 168 19.25 5.17 9.68
CA PRO A 168 19.32 3.73 10.00
C PRO A 168 18.90 2.85 8.83
N LYS A 169 19.33 1.59 8.82
CA LYS A 169 18.77 0.57 7.94
C LYS A 169 17.45 0.07 8.55
N PRO A 170 16.46 -0.40 7.78
CA PRO A 170 15.23 -0.94 8.35
C PRO A 170 15.47 -2.02 9.41
N VAL A 171 14.56 -2.12 10.37
CA VAL A 171 14.54 -3.20 11.38
C VAL A 171 14.26 -4.53 10.71
N GLN A 172 13.27 -4.58 9.82
CA GLN A 172 12.92 -5.74 9.02
C GLN A 172 14.03 -6.08 8.02
N LYS A 173 14.37 -7.36 7.88
CA LYS A 173 15.45 -7.82 6.99
C LYS A 173 14.91 -8.72 5.88
N PRO A 174 15.39 -8.56 4.65
CA PRO A 174 16.41 -7.59 4.20
C PRO A 174 15.90 -6.15 4.16
N HIS A 175 14.60 -5.93 4.12
CA HIS A 175 13.87 -4.65 4.13
C HIS A 175 12.39 -4.90 4.46
N PRO A 176 11.57 -3.87 4.74
CA PRO A 176 10.12 -4.02 4.86
C PRO A 176 9.53 -4.69 3.62
N PRO A 177 8.56 -5.62 3.76
CA PRO A 177 7.99 -6.31 2.62
C PRO A 177 7.31 -5.33 1.65
N ILE A 178 7.60 -5.52 0.35
CA ILE A 178 7.12 -4.68 -0.73
C ILE A 178 5.94 -5.37 -1.40
N TYR A 179 4.76 -4.77 -1.30
CA TYR A 179 3.56 -5.24 -1.96
C TYR A 179 3.28 -4.44 -3.23
N VAL A 180 3.21 -5.12 -4.37
CA VAL A 180 2.90 -4.46 -5.66
C VAL A 180 1.38 -4.31 -5.79
N GLY A 181 0.91 -3.09 -5.91
CA GLY A 181 -0.50 -2.77 -6.09
C GLY A 181 -0.99 -2.86 -7.54
N GLY A 182 -2.29 -3.13 -7.69
CA GLY A 182 -3.01 -3.07 -8.95
C GLY A 182 -3.14 -4.39 -9.69
N ASP A 183 -3.95 -4.36 -10.76
CA ASP A 183 -4.41 -5.53 -11.52
C ASP A 183 -4.02 -5.47 -13.01
N ALA A 184 -3.22 -4.47 -13.40
CA ALA A 184 -2.84 -4.24 -14.79
C ALA A 184 -2.01 -5.41 -15.38
N PRO A 185 -2.03 -5.61 -16.69
CA PRO A 185 -1.12 -6.55 -17.36
C PRO A 185 0.34 -6.29 -16.95
N GLY A 186 1.07 -7.36 -16.65
CA GLY A 186 2.46 -7.28 -16.20
C GLY A 186 2.64 -7.05 -14.70
N THR A 187 1.56 -6.98 -13.88
CA THR A 187 1.69 -6.89 -12.41
C THR A 187 2.47 -8.06 -11.85
N PHE A 188 2.21 -9.29 -12.26
CA PHE A 188 2.94 -10.46 -11.76
C PHE A 188 4.43 -10.45 -12.13
N LYS A 189 4.80 -9.96 -13.33
CA LYS A 189 6.22 -9.74 -13.66
C LYS A 189 6.90 -8.76 -12.70
N ARG A 190 6.17 -7.79 -12.16
CA ARG A 190 6.68 -6.83 -11.17
C ARG A 190 6.78 -7.46 -9.79
N VAL A 191 5.74 -8.23 -9.38
CA VAL A 191 5.78 -9.01 -8.12
C VAL A 191 6.99 -9.95 -8.13
N LEU A 192 7.16 -10.75 -9.17
CA LEU A 192 8.27 -11.68 -9.32
C LEU A 192 9.64 -10.97 -9.30
N ARG A 193 9.74 -9.82 -9.94
CA ARG A 193 11.02 -9.12 -10.10
C ARG A 193 11.48 -8.38 -8.85
N TYR A 194 10.59 -7.64 -8.20
CA TYR A 194 10.97 -6.76 -7.09
C TYR A 194 9.97 -6.70 -5.92
N GLY A 195 8.85 -7.40 -6.01
CA GLY A 195 7.85 -7.47 -4.95
C GLY A 195 8.05 -8.64 -4.01
N ASP A 196 7.45 -8.53 -2.82
CA ASP A 196 7.34 -9.58 -1.81
C ASP A 196 5.90 -10.00 -1.58
N GLY A 197 4.93 -9.32 -2.20
CA GLY A 197 3.50 -9.58 -2.15
C GLY A 197 2.71 -8.80 -3.18
N TRP A 198 1.41 -9.00 -3.18
CA TRP A 198 0.48 -8.36 -4.11
C TRP A 198 -0.71 -7.72 -3.39
N ILE A 199 -1.11 -6.51 -3.84
CA ILE A 199 -2.33 -5.83 -3.39
C ILE A 199 -3.27 -5.64 -4.58
N PRO A 200 -4.14 -6.62 -4.90
CA PRO A 200 -5.24 -6.40 -5.83
C PRO A 200 -6.33 -5.51 -5.24
N SER A 201 -7.06 -4.81 -6.10
CA SER A 201 -8.30 -4.13 -5.72
C SER A 201 -9.49 -5.04 -6.06
N LEU A 202 -10.33 -5.37 -5.08
CA LEU A 202 -11.60 -6.05 -5.31
C LEU A 202 -12.69 -5.00 -5.60
N GLY A 203 -13.67 -5.35 -6.45
CA GLY A 203 -14.82 -4.47 -6.73
C GLY A 203 -14.55 -3.32 -7.70
N GLY A 204 -13.51 -3.37 -8.53
CA GLY A 204 -13.35 -2.48 -9.68
C GLY A 204 -14.42 -2.74 -10.74
N ALA A 205 -14.90 -1.68 -11.43
CA ALA A 205 -16.00 -1.72 -12.40
C ALA A 205 -15.82 -2.69 -13.59
N HIS A 206 -14.66 -3.31 -13.72
CA HIS A 206 -14.27 -4.11 -14.89
C HIS A 206 -13.85 -5.55 -14.59
N ASP A 207 -13.83 -6.00 -13.30
CA ASP A 207 -13.38 -7.33 -12.94
C ASP A 207 -14.45 -8.10 -12.15
N SER A 208 -14.87 -9.27 -12.65
CA SER A 208 -15.64 -10.21 -11.86
C SER A 208 -14.77 -10.85 -10.76
N ASP A 209 -15.34 -11.19 -9.61
CA ASP A 209 -14.62 -11.86 -8.52
C ASP A 209 -13.98 -13.19 -8.98
N ALA A 210 -14.61 -13.88 -9.93
CA ALA A 210 -14.10 -15.11 -10.55
C ALA A 210 -12.75 -14.88 -11.26
N LEU A 211 -12.55 -13.77 -11.95
CA LEU A 211 -11.31 -13.45 -12.64
C LEU A 211 -10.14 -13.26 -11.67
N LYS A 212 -10.41 -12.70 -10.49
CA LYS A 212 -9.35 -12.51 -9.46
C LYS A 212 -8.95 -13.80 -8.78
N LEU A 213 -9.87 -14.71 -8.51
CA LEU A 213 -9.55 -16.05 -7.98
C LEU A 213 -8.63 -16.81 -8.92
N GLU A 214 -8.87 -16.76 -10.22
CA GLU A 214 -7.99 -17.34 -11.23
C GLU A 214 -6.59 -16.70 -11.18
N ARG A 215 -6.52 -15.37 -11.03
CA ARG A 215 -5.24 -14.66 -10.94
C ARG A 215 -4.46 -14.99 -9.67
N PHE A 216 -5.13 -15.26 -8.55
CA PHE A 216 -4.44 -15.76 -7.34
C PHE A 216 -3.75 -17.08 -7.61
N SER A 217 -4.45 -18.00 -8.26
CA SER A 217 -3.89 -19.30 -8.68
C SER A 217 -2.76 -19.15 -9.69
N GLU A 218 -2.87 -18.23 -10.65
CA GLU A 218 -1.82 -17.90 -11.62
C GLU A 218 -0.54 -17.43 -10.91
N LEU A 219 -0.65 -16.44 -10.00
CA LEU A 219 0.50 -15.94 -9.25
C LEU A 219 1.17 -17.04 -8.42
N ALA A 220 0.38 -17.89 -7.77
CA ALA A 220 0.90 -19.01 -7.01
C ALA A 220 1.63 -20.05 -7.91
N ALA A 221 1.12 -20.28 -9.12
CA ALA A 221 1.78 -21.15 -10.10
C ALA A 221 3.10 -20.56 -10.59
N LEU A 222 3.14 -19.25 -10.88
CA LEU A 222 4.36 -18.55 -11.29
C LEU A 222 5.42 -18.57 -10.18
N ALA A 223 5.03 -18.36 -8.92
CA ALA A 223 5.95 -18.44 -7.78
C ALA A 223 6.57 -19.85 -7.69
N ARG A 224 5.76 -20.91 -7.79
CA ARG A 224 6.23 -22.30 -7.78
C ARG A 224 7.19 -22.60 -8.94
N ALA A 225 6.91 -22.07 -10.13
CA ALA A 225 7.77 -22.27 -11.30
C ALA A 225 9.18 -21.66 -11.10
N GLU A 226 9.30 -20.61 -10.27
CA GLU A 226 10.57 -20.00 -9.87
C GLU A 226 11.17 -20.61 -8.58
N GLY A 227 10.59 -21.69 -8.05
CA GLY A 227 11.03 -22.32 -6.79
C GLY A 227 10.79 -21.45 -5.55
N ARG A 228 9.86 -20.52 -5.60
CA ARG A 228 9.52 -19.57 -4.51
C ARG A 228 8.27 -20.04 -3.77
N ALA A 229 8.19 -19.70 -2.49
CA ALA A 229 6.94 -19.79 -1.74
C ALA A 229 5.85 -18.89 -2.37
N PRO A 230 4.56 -19.21 -2.17
CA PRO A 230 3.47 -18.34 -2.60
C PRO A 230 3.63 -16.94 -2.00
N PHE A 231 3.37 -15.92 -2.81
CA PHE A 231 3.39 -14.53 -2.36
C PHE A 231 2.19 -14.24 -1.46
N PRO A 232 2.38 -13.51 -0.35
CA PRO A 232 1.26 -13.01 0.43
C PRO A 232 0.40 -12.06 -0.42
N ILE A 233 -0.92 -12.20 -0.28
CA ILE A 233 -1.90 -11.40 -0.99
C ILE A 233 -2.73 -10.62 0.03
N THR A 234 -2.74 -9.31 -0.09
CA THR A 234 -3.56 -8.40 0.71
C THR A 234 -4.62 -7.78 -0.19
N THR A 235 -5.89 -8.17 -0.06
CA THR A 235 -6.96 -7.60 -0.88
C THR A 235 -7.38 -6.22 -0.37
N ASN A 236 -7.65 -5.30 -1.29
CA ASN A 236 -8.23 -3.99 -0.99
C ASN A 236 -9.72 -3.97 -1.40
N ALA A 237 -10.55 -3.20 -0.70
CA ALA A 237 -11.99 -3.11 -0.92
C ALA A 237 -12.72 -4.47 -0.77
N THR A 238 -12.34 -5.27 0.22
CA THR A 238 -12.93 -6.57 0.49
C THR A 238 -14.44 -6.45 0.79
N PRO A 239 -15.30 -7.27 0.16
CA PRO A 239 -16.72 -7.31 0.49
C PRO A 239 -16.98 -7.71 1.95
N ARG A 240 -17.98 -7.11 2.58
CA ARG A 240 -18.43 -7.48 3.94
C ARG A 240 -19.38 -8.67 3.87
N ASP A 241 -18.85 -9.82 3.46
CA ASP A 241 -19.58 -11.07 3.27
C ASP A 241 -18.68 -12.24 3.72
N HIS A 242 -19.16 -13.06 4.64
CA HIS A 242 -18.41 -14.20 5.16
C HIS A 242 -18.07 -15.22 4.09
N ALA A 243 -19.00 -15.53 3.18
CA ALA A 243 -18.76 -16.49 2.11
C ALA A 243 -17.67 -16.00 1.14
N ALA A 244 -17.66 -14.69 0.84
CA ALA A 244 -16.60 -14.08 0.05
C ALA A 244 -15.24 -14.14 0.77
N ILE A 245 -15.20 -13.89 2.09
CA ILE A 245 -13.96 -13.97 2.89
C ILE A 245 -13.43 -15.40 2.92
N GLU A 246 -14.29 -16.40 3.17
CA GLU A 246 -13.91 -17.82 3.15
C GLU A 246 -13.37 -18.25 1.77
N THR A 247 -14.01 -17.78 0.69
CA THR A 247 -13.55 -18.02 -0.69
C THR A 247 -12.18 -17.41 -0.95
N LEU A 248 -11.94 -16.18 -0.50
CA LEU A 248 -10.64 -15.52 -0.63
C LEU A 248 -9.55 -16.23 0.18
N GLU A 249 -9.86 -16.69 1.39
CA GLU A 249 -8.93 -17.45 2.22
C GLU A 249 -8.56 -18.78 1.56
N ALA A 250 -9.55 -19.50 1.05
CA ALA A 250 -9.33 -20.75 0.31
C ALA A 250 -8.50 -20.54 -0.97
N ALA A 251 -8.58 -19.36 -1.58
CA ALA A 251 -7.80 -18.98 -2.75
C ALA A 251 -6.37 -18.48 -2.40
N GLY A 252 -5.98 -18.46 -1.11
CA GLY A 252 -4.64 -18.12 -0.66
C GLY A 252 -4.44 -16.64 -0.32
N VAL A 253 -5.50 -15.85 -0.19
CA VAL A 253 -5.43 -14.48 0.35
C VAL A 253 -5.00 -14.56 1.81
N THR A 254 -4.03 -13.74 2.19
CA THR A 254 -3.46 -13.72 3.54
C THR A 254 -4.06 -12.62 4.42
N ARG A 255 -4.52 -11.53 3.80
CA ARG A 255 -5.12 -10.38 4.50
C ARG A 255 -6.24 -9.75 3.69
N CYS A 256 -7.34 -9.40 4.37
CA CYS A 256 -8.46 -8.64 3.83
C CYS A 256 -8.47 -7.22 4.43
N LEU A 257 -8.43 -6.19 3.56
CA LEU A 257 -8.61 -4.79 3.96
C LEU A 257 -10.03 -4.33 3.65
N PHE A 258 -10.67 -3.73 4.64
CA PHE A 258 -12.00 -3.16 4.54
C PHE A 258 -11.93 -1.64 4.45
N GLY A 259 -12.49 -1.08 3.40
CA GLY A 259 -12.55 0.37 3.20
C GLY A 259 -13.50 1.04 4.19
N LEU A 260 -13.03 2.12 4.81
CA LEU A 260 -13.84 3.05 5.59
C LEU A 260 -13.89 4.40 4.89
N LYS A 261 -15.05 5.04 4.95
CA LYS A 261 -15.21 6.42 4.46
C LYS A 261 -14.63 7.38 5.47
N SER A 262 -13.86 8.35 5.01
CA SER A 262 -13.36 9.48 5.81
C SER A 262 -14.51 10.22 6.46
N ALA A 263 -14.50 10.33 7.78
CA ALA A 263 -15.52 10.98 8.57
C ALA A 263 -14.98 11.32 9.99
N PRO A 264 -15.64 12.19 10.76
CA PRO A 264 -15.31 12.45 12.16
C PRO A 264 -15.38 11.19 13.04
N ALA A 265 -14.79 11.27 14.24
CA ALA A 265 -14.65 10.13 15.14
C ALA A 265 -16.00 9.49 15.51
N ASP A 266 -17.02 10.29 15.78
CA ASP A 266 -18.38 9.85 16.13
C ASP A 266 -19.07 9.02 15.05
N GLU A 267 -18.62 9.12 13.80
CA GLU A 267 -19.09 8.27 12.70
C GLU A 267 -18.15 7.07 12.43
N VAL A 268 -16.83 7.26 12.52
CA VAL A 268 -15.85 6.21 12.20
C VAL A 268 -15.83 5.14 13.28
N LEU A 269 -15.84 5.53 14.56
CA LEU A 269 -15.77 4.57 15.67
C LEU A 269 -16.91 3.54 15.66
N PRO A 270 -18.20 3.94 15.50
CA PRO A 270 -19.28 2.96 15.37
C PRO A 270 -19.18 2.06 14.12
N ARG A 271 -18.58 2.55 13.02
CA ARG A 271 -18.33 1.72 11.83
C ARG A 271 -17.27 0.66 12.11
N LEU A 272 -16.22 1.00 12.86
CA LEU A 272 -15.19 0.06 13.33
C LEU A 272 -15.81 -1.00 14.26
N ASP A 273 -16.65 -0.59 15.22
CA ASP A 273 -17.34 -1.51 16.13
C ASP A 273 -18.20 -2.54 15.36
N LYS A 274 -18.97 -2.07 14.38
CA LYS A 274 -19.79 -2.94 13.52
C LYS A 274 -18.93 -3.91 12.70
N LEU A 275 -17.80 -3.44 12.19
CA LEU A 275 -16.90 -4.27 11.40
C LEU A 275 -16.18 -5.31 12.28
N ALA A 276 -15.67 -4.92 13.44
CA ALA A 276 -15.04 -5.83 14.38
C ALA A 276 -16.02 -6.93 14.85
N LYS A 277 -17.25 -6.55 15.18
CA LYS A 277 -18.31 -7.52 15.52
C LYS A 277 -18.61 -8.48 14.36
N PHE A 278 -18.71 -7.97 13.12
CA PHE A 278 -18.91 -8.79 11.93
C PHE A 278 -17.77 -9.80 11.75
N LEU A 279 -16.52 -9.39 11.96
CA LEU A 279 -15.34 -10.23 11.81
C LEU A 279 -15.05 -11.11 13.03
N LYS A 280 -15.77 -10.92 14.14
CA LYS A 280 -15.59 -11.61 15.44
C LYS A 280 -14.18 -11.38 16.03
N LEU A 281 -13.69 -10.15 15.94
CA LEU A 281 -12.43 -9.69 16.54
C LEU A 281 -12.58 -9.40 18.03
#